data_0b635222cdf63ea40eb7a2a47fa7ce77
#
_entry.id   0b635222cdf63ea40eb7a2a47fa7ce77
#
_cell.length_a   1.000
_cell.length_b   1.000
_cell.length_c   1.000
_cell.angle_alpha   90.00
_cell.angle_beta   90.00
_cell.angle_gamma   90.00
#
_symmetry.space_group_name_H-M   'P 1'
#
loop_
_entity.id
_entity.type
_entity.pdbx_description
1 polymer ?
#
loop_
_entity_poly.entity_id
_entity_poly.type
_entity_poly.pdbx_seq_one_letter_code
_entity_poly.pdbx_strand_id
1 'polypeptide(L)'
;MAYQTAVAVPRSGNVWIDGLTDGYRWGTSAENPAIGYTFIGHTRDLPGGEFGGYPSLGWSEQERQLLLDAMQGIADVSGLRFIDRGDNNDDNVELWFYTLDRRDADGSYGFAYTPGSDSDEGLVAINRSMYQTSDFKPKHSIAPGSFYGITFLHELCHAVGLKHPHDSGLKQQPRFPGLTKRSNQYRDSGMFNQNAHPFTQLTYVDKGARNGYVPTFAADHGFLQTLGALDIAALQWLYGINPNASSGRDVYRLPLSNTEGTGWRAIWDTGGIDRIDGSLAEMPVTIDLRNATLGQDDAAGGYPSSAEGVFGGFTIAHDWNGVDLTESAGLCIIEHATGGRAGDRLIGNQASNRLRGRRGDDVLYGGLGGKDRLIGGPGRDQFWVEAESGSFAIVRGLQPGLGQVGFWVTR
;
A
#
# COMPACT_ATOMS: atom_id res chain seq x y z
N MET A 1 -29.53 11.67 -0.03
CA MET A 1 -29.10 10.41 -0.70
C MET A 1 -29.48 9.27 0.23
N ALA A 2 -29.75 8.09 -0.28
CA ALA A 2 -30.11 6.98 0.59
C ALA A 2 -28.89 6.55 1.42
N TYR A 3 -29.12 6.22 2.68
CA TYR A 3 -28.15 5.59 3.56
C TYR A 3 -27.67 4.27 2.93
N GLN A 4 -26.36 4.03 2.91
CA GLN A 4 -25.80 2.79 2.40
C GLN A 4 -25.82 1.74 3.52
N THR A 5 -26.30 0.55 3.20
CA THR A 5 -26.26 -0.58 4.12
C THR A 5 -25.12 -1.51 3.73
N ALA A 6 -24.63 -2.28 4.69
CA ALA A 6 -23.65 -3.33 4.40
C ALA A 6 -24.27 -4.43 3.53
N VAL A 7 -23.53 -4.88 2.53
CA VAL A 7 -23.91 -6.00 1.66
C VAL A 7 -22.83 -7.06 1.67
N ALA A 8 -23.25 -8.33 1.72
CA ALA A 8 -22.33 -9.45 1.66
C ALA A 8 -21.67 -9.55 0.29
N VAL A 9 -20.37 -9.88 0.29
CA VAL A 9 -19.57 -10.02 -0.92
C VAL A 9 -19.11 -11.46 -1.05
N PRO A 10 -19.24 -12.09 -2.24
CA PRO A 10 -18.68 -13.42 -2.47
C PRO A 10 -17.16 -13.39 -2.39
N ARG A 11 -16.53 -14.55 -2.31
CA ARG A 11 -15.07 -14.65 -2.45
C ARG A 11 -14.64 -14.26 -3.86
N SER A 12 -13.48 -13.64 -3.97
CA SER A 12 -12.88 -13.25 -5.25
C SER A 12 -12.34 -14.43 -6.03
N GLY A 13 -11.98 -15.52 -5.33
CA GLY A 13 -11.23 -16.65 -5.86
C GLY A 13 -9.72 -16.43 -5.84
N ASN A 14 -9.25 -15.23 -5.53
CA ASN A 14 -7.83 -14.95 -5.28
C ASN A 14 -7.52 -15.06 -3.79
N VAL A 15 -6.54 -15.86 -3.44
CA VAL A 15 -6.22 -16.18 -2.04
C VAL A 15 -5.72 -15.00 -1.22
N TRP A 16 -5.08 -14.03 -1.87
CA TRP A 16 -4.57 -12.81 -1.22
C TRP A 16 -5.71 -11.85 -0.90
N ILE A 17 -6.58 -11.62 -1.87
CA ILE A 17 -7.77 -10.76 -1.73
C ILE A 17 -8.72 -11.34 -0.69
N ASP A 18 -9.06 -12.62 -0.81
CA ASP A 18 -9.94 -13.29 0.15
C ASP A 18 -9.34 -13.32 1.56
N GLY A 19 -8.00 -13.35 1.66
CA GLY A 19 -7.26 -13.27 2.91
C GLY A 19 -7.32 -11.90 3.61
N LEU A 20 -7.69 -10.85 2.90
CA LEU A 20 -7.76 -9.47 3.41
C LEU A 20 -9.18 -8.91 3.49
N THR A 21 -10.17 -9.49 2.81
CA THR A 21 -11.56 -9.02 2.85
C THR A 21 -12.35 -9.65 3.99
N ASP A 22 -13.21 -8.88 4.64
CA ASP A 22 -14.03 -9.34 5.77
C ASP A 22 -15.35 -10.03 5.35
N GLY A 23 -15.72 -9.94 4.07
CA GLY A 23 -16.90 -10.58 3.50
C GLY A 23 -18.12 -9.67 3.36
N TYR A 24 -17.96 -8.39 3.71
CA TYR A 24 -18.96 -7.35 3.51
C TYR A 24 -18.31 -6.08 2.93
N ARG A 25 -19.12 -5.25 2.32
CA ARG A 25 -18.79 -3.90 1.88
C ARG A 25 -20.00 -2.98 2.04
N TRP A 26 -19.79 -1.69 1.95
CA TRP A 26 -20.91 -0.74 1.81
C TRP A 26 -21.64 -0.94 0.47
N GLY A 27 -22.96 -0.83 0.49
CA GLY A 27 -23.83 -1.12 -0.65
C GLY A 27 -23.81 -0.05 -1.74
N THR A 28 -22.62 0.45 -2.10
CA THR A 28 -22.44 1.44 -3.17
C THR A 28 -22.65 0.84 -4.55
N SER A 29 -23.05 1.66 -5.52
CA SER A 29 -23.17 1.31 -6.94
C SER A 29 -22.41 2.31 -7.81
N ALA A 30 -22.30 2.03 -9.10
CA ALA A 30 -21.70 2.97 -10.06
C ALA A 30 -22.45 4.33 -10.10
N GLU A 31 -23.77 4.32 -9.85
CA GLU A 31 -24.60 5.52 -9.81
C GLU A 31 -24.53 6.24 -8.46
N ASN A 32 -24.23 5.51 -7.38
CA ASN A 32 -24.08 6.06 -6.03
C ASN A 32 -22.85 5.45 -5.33
N PRO A 33 -21.64 5.84 -5.73
CA PRO A 33 -20.39 5.24 -5.20
C PRO A 33 -19.96 5.83 -3.86
N ALA A 34 -20.76 6.71 -3.26
CA ALA A 34 -20.35 7.50 -2.10
C ALA A 34 -20.95 6.99 -0.79
N ILE A 35 -20.13 7.08 0.27
CA ILE A 35 -20.53 6.94 1.67
C ILE A 35 -20.27 8.26 2.42
N GLY A 36 -21.12 8.56 3.40
CA GLY A 36 -21.01 9.76 4.23
C GLY A 36 -20.10 9.53 5.43
N TYR A 37 -19.37 10.56 5.83
CA TYR A 37 -18.58 10.52 7.06
C TYR A 37 -18.81 11.77 7.92
N THR A 38 -18.54 11.64 9.23
CA THR A 38 -18.58 12.71 10.20
C THR A 38 -17.44 12.60 11.20
N PHE A 39 -16.91 13.73 11.63
CA PHE A 39 -15.98 13.81 12.76
C PHE A 39 -16.76 14.13 14.04
N ILE A 40 -16.56 13.34 15.07
CA ILE A 40 -17.26 13.53 16.36
C ILE A 40 -16.40 14.40 17.27
N GLY A 41 -17.02 15.48 17.77
CA GLY A 41 -16.40 16.46 18.66
C GLY A 41 -16.49 16.06 20.13
N HIS A 42 -16.02 16.93 21.03
CA HIS A 42 -15.91 16.72 22.48
C HIS A 42 -17.23 16.45 23.22
N THR A 43 -18.36 16.65 22.61
CA THR A 43 -19.68 16.63 23.27
C THR A 43 -20.38 15.29 23.16
N ARG A 44 -19.76 14.29 22.58
CA ARG A 44 -20.42 13.05 22.22
C ARG A 44 -19.60 11.83 22.66
N ASP A 45 -20.24 10.96 23.39
CA ASP A 45 -19.66 9.69 23.84
C ASP A 45 -19.73 8.64 22.71
N LEU A 46 -18.81 7.70 22.72
CA LEU A 46 -18.93 6.51 21.91
C LEU A 46 -20.24 5.79 22.21
N PRO A 47 -20.94 5.28 21.17
CA PRO A 47 -22.10 4.41 21.38
C PRO A 47 -21.72 3.16 22.16
N GLY A 48 -22.73 2.41 22.64
CA GLY A 48 -22.55 1.24 23.52
C GLY A 48 -21.57 0.19 23.03
N GLY A 49 -21.41 -0.90 23.79
CA GLY A 49 -20.44 -1.96 23.54
C GLY A 49 -19.28 -1.96 24.52
N GLU A 50 -18.20 -2.69 24.26
CA GLU A 50 -17.02 -2.80 25.13
C GLU A 50 -16.35 -1.44 25.39
N PHE A 51 -16.46 -0.51 24.45
CA PHE A 51 -15.86 0.83 24.49
C PHE A 51 -16.88 1.96 24.66
N GLY A 52 -18.12 1.63 25.00
CA GLY A 52 -19.20 2.61 25.16
C GLY A 52 -18.99 3.58 26.33
N GLY A 53 -19.52 4.82 26.19
CA GLY A 53 -19.51 5.83 27.24
C GLY A 53 -18.19 6.59 27.39
N TYR A 54 -17.19 6.39 26.54
CA TYR A 54 -15.99 7.24 26.51
C TYR A 54 -16.25 8.47 25.64
N PRO A 55 -15.97 9.68 26.17
CA PRO A 55 -16.19 10.91 25.41
C PRO A 55 -15.14 11.03 24.30
N SER A 56 -15.58 11.46 23.13
CA SER A 56 -14.67 11.88 22.07
C SER A 56 -13.86 13.10 22.52
N LEU A 57 -12.57 13.13 22.20
CA LEU A 57 -11.68 14.26 22.49
C LEU A 57 -11.73 15.35 21.41
N GLY A 58 -12.55 15.15 20.34
CA GLY A 58 -12.50 15.98 19.14
C GLY A 58 -11.18 15.76 18.38
N TRP A 59 -10.95 16.55 17.34
CA TRP A 59 -9.91 16.31 16.34
C TRP A 59 -9.00 17.51 16.19
N SER A 60 -7.70 17.30 16.19
CA SER A 60 -6.72 18.27 15.68
C SER A 60 -6.74 18.30 14.15
N GLU A 61 -6.25 19.40 13.57
CA GLU A 61 -6.14 19.54 12.12
C GLU A 61 -5.26 18.43 11.50
N GLN A 62 -4.14 18.09 12.15
CA GLN A 62 -3.24 17.04 11.68
C GLN A 62 -3.92 15.66 11.65
N GLU A 63 -4.67 15.31 12.67
CA GLU A 63 -5.39 14.03 12.74
C GLU A 63 -6.51 13.95 11.69
N ARG A 64 -7.25 15.06 11.50
CA ARG A 64 -8.26 15.14 10.42
C ARG A 64 -7.61 14.94 9.06
N GLN A 65 -6.50 15.62 8.80
CA GLN A 65 -5.81 15.53 7.52
C GLN A 65 -5.34 14.10 7.22
N LEU A 66 -4.85 13.36 8.22
CA LEU A 66 -4.46 11.96 8.04
C LEU A 66 -5.64 11.08 7.57
N LEU A 67 -6.84 11.25 8.15
CA LEU A 67 -8.02 10.52 7.69
C LEU A 67 -8.52 10.99 6.32
N LEU A 68 -8.46 12.29 6.04
CA LEU A 68 -8.81 12.84 4.73
C LEU A 68 -7.87 12.31 3.64
N ASP A 69 -6.57 12.28 3.90
CA ASP A 69 -5.57 11.72 2.99
C ASP A 69 -5.77 10.21 2.81
N ALA A 70 -6.10 9.49 3.88
CA ALA A 70 -6.42 8.07 3.81
C ALA A 70 -7.67 7.79 2.96
N MET A 71 -8.74 8.55 3.15
CA MET A 71 -9.96 8.47 2.32
C MET A 71 -9.67 8.79 0.86
N GLN A 72 -8.87 9.83 0.60
CA GLN A 72 -8.44 10.15 -0.76
C GLN A 72 -7.64 9.02 -1.38
N GLY A 73 -6.70 8.42 -0.63
CA GLY A 73 -5.91 7.27 -1.10
C GLY A 73 -6.77 6.06 -1.47
N ILE A 74 -7.84 5.77 -0.71
CA ILE A 74 -8.81 4.73 -1.04
C ILE A 74 -9.61 5.09 -2.30
N ALA A 75 -10.04 6.34 -2.42
CA ALA A 75 -10.78 6.83 -3.58
C ALA A 75 -9.93 6.87 -4.86
N ASP A 76 -8.63 7.10 -4.74
CA ASP A 76 -7.72 7.11 -5.88
C ASP A 76 -7.56 5.72 -6.51
N VAL A 77 -7.62 4.66 -5.71
CA VAL A 77 -7.40 3.30 -6.19
C VAL A 77 -8.69 2.54 -6.50
N SER A 78 -9.84 2.98 -5.95
CA SER A 78 -11.10 2.24 -6.03
C SER A 78 -12.27 3.12 -6.48
N GLY A 79 -13.43 2.48 -6.74
CA GLY A 79 -14.67 3.17 -7.08
C GLY A 79 -15.34 3.87 -5.90
N LEU A 80 -14.85 3.69 -4.65
CA LEU A 80 -15.45 4.29 -3.46
C LEU A 80 -15.19 5.80 -3.42
N ARG A 81 -16.19 6.56 -2.94
CA ARG A 81 -16.12 8.03 -2.73
C ARG A 81 -16.61 8.35 -1.32
N PHE A 82 -16.11 9.45 -0.77
CA PHE A 82 -16.45 9.92 0.57
C PHE A 82 -17.10 11.31 0.52
N ILE A 83 -18.15 11.51 1.32
CA ILE A 83 -18.88 12.78 1.39
C ILE A 83 -18.87 13.27 2.83
N ASP A 84 -18.30 14.46 3.04
CA ASP A 84 -18.36 15.15 4.33
C ASP A 84 -19.82 15.53 4.63
N ARG A 85 -20.33 15.08 5.77
CA ARG A 85 -21.66 15.40 6.27
C ARG A 85 -21.66 16.51 7.32
N GLY A 86 -20.49 17.05 7.62
CA GLY A 86 -20.28 18.00 8.71
C GLY A 86 -20.09 17.32 10.05
N ASP A 87 -19.50 18.03 10.98
CA ASP A 87 -19.19 17.51 12.31
C ASP A 87 -20.44 17.18 13.13
N ASN A 88 -20.37 16.10 13.89
CA ASN A 88 -21.45 15.62 14.77
C ASN A 88 -22.80 15.35 14.06
N ASN A 89 -22.76 15.07 12.78
CA ASN A 89 -23.95 14.75 12.00
C ASN A 89 -24.27 13.25 12.08
N ASP A 90 -25.55 12.89 12.14
CA ASP A 90 -26.04 11.51 12.11
C ASP A 90 -26.80 11.18 10.82
N ASP A 91 -27.11 12.18 10.01
CA ASP A 91 -27.95 11.99 8.82
C ASP A 91 -27.12 11.52 7.62
N ASN A 92 -27.42 10.33 7.11
CA ASN A 92 -26.77 9.73 5.95
C ASN A 92 -25.24 9.58 6.13
N VAL A 93 -24.84 9.12 7.29
CA VAL A 93 -23.45 8.84 7.67
C VAL A 93 -23.26 7.32 7.77
N GLU A 94 -22.21 6.84 7.15
CA GLU A 94 -21.74 5.47 7.25
C GLU A 94 -20.46 5.35 8.08
N LEU A 95 -19.68 6.44 8.21
CA LEU A 95 -18.44 6.44 8.97
C LEU A 95 -18.45 7.51 10.06
N TRP A 96 -18.28 7.09 11.31
CA TRP A 96 -18.17 7.97 12.48
C TRP A 96 -16.75 7.92 13.02
N PHE A 97 -16.06 9.05 13.02
CA PHE A 97 -14.69 9.17 13.50
C PHE A 97 -14.64 9.71 14.92
N TYR A 98 -14.03 8.95 15.84
CA TYR A 98 -13.85 9.28 17.24
C TYR A 98 -12.36 9.32 17.61
N THR A 99 -11.98 10.18 18.55
CA THR A 99 -10.69 10.11 19.23
C THR A 99 -10.88 9.88 20.72
N LEU A 100 -10.05 9.03 21.31
CA LEU A 100 -10.17 8.59 22.69
C LEU A 100 -8.90 8.89 23.51
N ASP A 101 -9.05 9.02 24.83
CA ASP A 101 -7.97 8.92 25.79
C ASP A 101 -8.18 7.67 26.65
N ARG A 102 -7.67 6.55 26.21
CA ARG A 102 -7.77 5.26 26.93
C ARG A 102 -6.40 4.75 27.32
N ARG A 103 -5.86 5.25 28.43
CA ARG A 103 -4.56 4.80 28.97
C ARG A 103 -4.62 3.44 29.64
N ASP A 104 -5.79 2.99 30.02
CA ASP A 104 -6.13 1.71 30.62
C ASP A 104 -6.54 0.64 29.60
N ALA A 105 -6.71 1.00 28.33
CA ALA A 105 -7.01 0.04 27.27
C ALA A 105 -5.78 -0.82 26.96
N ASP A 106 -5.95 -2.11 26.84
CA ASP A 106 -4.97 -3.18 26.60
C ASP A 106 -3.91 -2.93 25.48
N GLY A 107 -3.45 -1.69 25.33
CA GLY A 107 -2.48 -1.27 24.32
C GLY A 107 -3.06 -1.06 22.92
N SER A 108 -4.39 -0.99 22.77
CA SER A 108 -5.03 -0.72 21.49
C SER A 108 -4.73 0.69 21.00
N TYR A 109 -4.21 0.81 19.76
CA TYR A 109 -3.89 2.09 19.11
C TYR A 109 -5.13 2.74 18.47
N GLY A 110 -6.06 1.91 18.05
CA GLY A 110 -7.34 2.25 17.46
C GLY A 110 -8.20 1.01 17.36
N PHE A 111 -9.41 1.17 16.89
CA PHE A 111 -10.28 0.10 16.47
C PHE A 111 -11.34 0.61 15.50
N ALA A 112 -11.83 -0.27 14.66
CA ALA A 112 -12.94 0.02 13.77
C ALA A 112 -13.86 -1.19 13.63
N TYR A 113 -15.11 -0.93 13.29
CA TYR A 113 -16.08 -1.97 12.98
C TYR A 113 -16.33 -2.02 11.49
N THR A 114 -16.16 -3.23 10.92
CA THR A 114 -16.34 -3.48 9.50
C THR A 114 -17.82 -3.39 9.08
N PRO A 115 -18.13 -3.10 7.81
CA PRO A 115 -19.49 -3.23 7.30
C PRO A 115 -20.05 -4.64 7.56
N GLY A 116 -21.28 -4.74 8.02
CA GLY A 116 -21.93 -6.00 8.38
C GLY A 116 -21.56 -6.57 9.75
N SER A 117 -20.71 -5.90 10.51
CA SER A 117 -20.63 -6.06 11.95
C SER A 117 -21.85 -5.43 12.62
N ASP A 118 -22.24 -5.88 13.78
CA ASP A 118 -23.45 -5.45 14.51
C ASP A 118 -23.77 -3.94 14.44
N SER A 119 -24.38 -3.37 15.49
CA SER A 119 -24.92 -2.00 15.54
C SER A 119 -23.91 -0.86 15.35
N ASP A 120 -22.61 -1.16 15.45
CA ASP A 120 -21.55 -0.14 15.47
C ASP A 120 -20.74 -0.11 14.15
N GLU A 121 -21.25 -0.73 13.07
CA GLU A 121 -20.59 -0.76 11.76
C GLU A 121 -20.19 0.65 11.28
N GLY A 122 -18.96 0.79 10.80
CA GLY A 122 -18.44 2.08 10.31
C GLY A 122 -17.90 3.02 11.39
N LEU A 123 -17.96 2.65 12.68
CA LEU A 123 -17.29 3.39 13.73
C LEU A 123 -15.79 3.18 13.64
N VAL A 124 -15.04 4.28 13.69
CA VAL A 124 -13.57 4.32 13.71
C VAL A 124 -13.12 5.14 14.92
N ALA A 125 -12.34 4.56 15.79
CA ALA A 125 -11.82 5.23 16.97
C ALA A 125 -10.29 5.19 17.02
N ILE A 126 -9.66 6.33 17.24
CA ILE A 126 -8.20 6.47 17.37
C ILE A 126 -7.85 6.80 18.81
N ASN A 127 -6.98 6.00 19.43
CA ASN A 127 -6.55 6.18 20.80
C ASN A 127 -5.39 7.18 20.89
N ARG A 128 -5.73 8.43 21.14
CA ARG A 128 -4.76 9.54 21.21
C ARG A 128 -3.73 9.38 22.32
N SER A 129 -4.07 8.68 23.41
CA SER A 129 -3.13 8.45 24.52
C SER A 129 -1.89 7.65 24.12
N MET A 130 -1.91 6.98 22.97
CA MET A 130 -0.78 6.19 22.48
C MET A 130 0.34 7.07 21.90
N TYR A 131 0.01 8.23 21.32
CA TYR A 131 0.97 9.15 20.70
C TYR A 131 1.03 10.55 21.34
N GLN A 132 0.18 10.83 22.32
CA GLN A 132 0.22 12.07 23.10
C GLN A 132 0.31 11.80 24.61
N THR A 133 0.81 12.79 25.35
CA THR A 133 0.83 12.79 26.82
C THR A 133 -0.53 13.20 27.37
N SER A 134 -0.71 13.11 28.72
CA SER A 134 -1.95 13.49 29.40
C SER A 134 -2.33 14.97 29.26
N ASP A 135 -1.37 15.82 28.95
CA ASP A 135 -1.56 17.24 28.68
C ASP A 135 -1.56 17.55 27.18
N PHE A 136 -1.86 16.52 26.36
CA PHE A 136 -2.00 16.58 24.89
C PHE A 136 -0.76 17.05 24.13
N LYS A 137 0.43 16.92 24.71
CA LYS A 137 1.68 17.17 24.00
C LYS A 137 2.08 15.97 23.15
N PRO A 138 2.66 16.17 21.94
CA PRO A 138 3.17 15.09 21.12
C PRO A 138 4.18 14.24 21.91
N LYS A 139 4.00 12.92 21.90
CA LYS A 139 4.90 11.92 22.47
C LYS A 139 5.61 11.15 21.35
N HIS A 140 4.88 10.88 20.29
CA HIS A 140 5.37 10.16 19.12
C HIS A 140 4.83 10.81 17.84
N SER A 141 5.55 10.59 16.75
CA SER A 141 5.11 11.04 15.44
C SER A 141 3.88 10.27 14.96
N ILE A 142 2.93 10.99 14.34
CA ILE A 142 1.82 10.44 13.59
C ILE A 142 1.96 10.73 12.08
N ALA A 143 3.15 11.11 11.62
CA ALA A 143 3.39 11.30 10.18
C ALA A 143 3.12 10.00 9.41
N PRO A 144 2.65 10.05 8.15
CA PRO A 144 2.55 8.87 7.30
C PRO A 144 3.90 8.14 7.25
N GLY A 145 3.90 6.80 7.34
CA GLY A 145 5.14 6.02 7.41
C GLY A 145 5.73 5.87 8.82
N SER A 146 5.17 6.52 9.84
CA SER A 146 5.48 6.26 11.25
C SER A 146 4.57 5.17 11.82
N PHE A 147 4.99 4.55 12.91
CA PHE A 147 4.23 3.48 13.56
C PHE A 147 2.83 3.93 14.03
N TYR A 148 2.69 5.13 14.60
CA TYR A 148 1.38 5.63 15.03
C TYR A 148 0.59 6.25 13.88
N GLY A 149 1.27 6.75 12.85
CA GLY A 149 0.62 7.30 11.65
C GLY A 149 -0.14 6.27 10.83
N ILE A 150 0.34 5.01 10.80
CA ILE A 150 -0.35 3.94 10.06
C ILE A 150 -1.72 3.61 10.63
N THR A 151 -1.96 3.85 11.93
CA THR A 151 -3.23 3.50 12.60
C THR A 151 -4.43 4.16 11.91
N PHE A 152 -4.31 5.39 11.46
CA PHE A 152 -5.41 6.11 10.83
C PHE A 152 -5.92 5.43 9.56
N LEU A 153 -5.01 5.04 8.67
CA LEU A 153 -5.36 4.30 7.44
C LEU A 153 -5.75 2.85 7.76
N HIS A 154 -5.11 2.22 8.74
CA HIS A 154 -5.40 0.86 9.18
C HIS A 154 -6.86 0.71 9.63
N GLU A 155 -7.31 1.58 10.55
CA GLU A 155 -8.69 1.54 11.05
C GLU A 155 -9.70 1.93 9.97
N LEU A 156 -9.36 2.86 9.08
CA LEU A 156 -10.21 3.18 7.95
C LEU A 156 -10.35 1.99 6.98
N CYS A 157 -9.29 1.21 6.75
CA CYS A 157 -9.38 -0.01 5.95
C CYS A 157 -10.38 -1.02 6.53
N HIS A 158 -10.43 -1.17 7.86
CA HIS A 158 -11.46 -1.98 8.50
C HIS A 158 -12.86 -1.44 8.23
N ALA A 159 -13.06 -0.15 8.44
CA ALA A 159 -14.36 0.49 8.26
C ALA A 159 -14.89 0.43 6.81
N VAL A 160 -14.05 0.09 5.85
CA VAL A 160 -14.45 -0.14 4.44
C VAL A 160 -14.38 -1.62 4.02
N GLY A 161 -14.24 -2.57 4.96
CA GLY A 161 -14.45 -4.00 4.71
C GLY A 161 -13.20 -4.85 4.58
N LEU A 162 -12.02 -4.34 4.96
CA LEU A 162 -10.81 -5.16 5.07
C LEU A 162 -10.62 -5.67 6.50
N LYS A 163 -9.90 -6.79 6.64
CA LYS A 163 -9.59 -7.43 7.93
C LYS A 163 -8.11 -7.72 8.09
N HIS A 164 -7.69 -8.00 9.31
CA HIS A 164 -6.31 -8.45 9.53
C HIS A 164 -6.02 -9.78 8.80
N PRO A 165 -4.79 -9.98 8.34
CA PRO A 165 -4.33 -11.24 7.74
C PRO A 165 -4.56 -12.47 8.63
N HIS A 166 -4.44 -12.32 9.95
CA HIS A 166 -4.58 -13.42 10.91
C HIS A 166 -6.04 -13.75 11.27
N ASP A 167 -7.00 -12.92 10.90
CA ASP A 167 -8.41 -13.11 11.21
C ASP A 167 -9.13 -13.99 10.17
N SER A 168 -10.19 -14.66 10.61
CA SER A 168 -11.06 -15.46 9.73
C SER A 168 -12.22 -14.67 9.15
N GLY A 169 -12.33 -13.38 9.45
CA GLY A 169 -13.37 -12.49 8.96
C GLY A 169 -14.81 -12.92 9.21
N LEU A 170 -15.74 -12.05 8.90
CA LEU A 170 -17.15 -12.36 8.79
C LEU A 170 -17.37 -13.31 7.59
N LYS A 171 -18.52 -13.97 7.51
CA LYS A 171 -18.82 -14.96 6.44
C LYS A 171 -17.73 -16.01 6.22
N GLN A 172 -16.96 -16.34 7.27
CA GLN A 172 -15.91 -17.39 7.21
C GLN A 172 -14.89 -17.14 6.07
N GLN A 173 -14.50 -15.89 5.87
CA GLN A 173 -13.41 -15.57 4.95
C GLN A 173 -12.12 -16.27 5.41
N PRO A 174 -11.27 -16.72 4.48
CA PRO A 174 -10.04 -17.41 4.84
C PRO A 174 -9.06 -16.46 5.54
N ARG A 175 -8.14 -17.01 6.31
CA ARG A 175 -6.94 -16.29 6.72
C ARG A 175 -6.04 -16.06 5.52
N PHE A 176 -5.19 -15.09 5.66
CA PHE A 176 -4.16 -14.79 4.67
C PHE A 176 -3.30 -16.06 4.37
N PRO A 177 -2.82 -16.23 3.12
CA PRO A 177 -2.06 -17.41 2.73
C PRO A 177 -0.89 -17.71 3.66
N GLY A 178 -0.78 -18.97 4.08
CA GLY A 178 0.25 -19.42 5.01
C GLY A 178 -0.06 -19.17 6.49
N LEU A 179 -1.13 -18.46 6.84
CA LEU A 179 -1.55 -18.25 8.23
C LEU A 179 -2.61 -19.26 8.67
N THR A 180 -2.58 -19.64 9.95
CA THR A 180 -3.51 -20.57 10.59
C THR A 180 -4.04 -19.99 11.91
N LYS A 181 -4.98 -20.66 12.56
CA LYS A 181 -5.44 -20.29 13.92
C LYS A 181 -4.32 -20.30 14.98
N ARG A 182 -3.19 -20.94 14.71
CA ARG A 182 -2.05 -21.07 15.62
C ARG A 182 -0.93 -20.07 15.29
N SER A 183 -1.05 -19.35 14.19
CA SER A 183 -0.05 -18.37 13.78
C SER A 183 0.00 -17.19 14.77
N ASN A 184 1.20 -16.73 15.04
CA ASN A 184 1.43 -15.54 15.86
C ASN A 184 1.25 -14.28 15.02
N GLN A 185 0.28 -13.46 15.38
CA GLN A 185 -0.09 -12.26 14.62
C GLN A 185 1.03 -11.22 14.46
N TYR A 186 2.01 -11.22 15.36
CA TYR A 186 3.14 -10.27 15.37
C TYR A 186 4.42 -10.82 14.75
N ARG A 187 4.44 -12.09 14.32
CA ARG A 187 5.68 -12.77 13.87
C ARG A 187 5.52 -13.53 12.57
N ASP A 188 4.34 -14.05 12.30
CA ASP A 188 4.14 -14.94 11.15
C ASP A 188 3.80 -14.12 9.91
N SER A 189 4.79 -13.98 9.04
CA SER A 189 4.70 -13.21 7.80
C SER A 189 3.95 -13.92 6.66
N GLY A 190 3.37 -15.09 6.92
CA GLY A 190 2.58 -15.81 5.93
C GLY A 190 3.40 -16.39 4.78
N MET A 191 2.71 -16.80 3.72
CA MET A 191 3.33 -17.32 2.51
C MET A 191 4.18 -16.23 1.85
N PHE A 192 5.41 -16.57 1.44
CA PHE A 192 6.38 -15.68 0.80
C PHE A 192 6.68 -14.37 1.56
N ASN A 193 6.40 -14.31 2.86
CA ASN A 193 6.56 -13.11 3.70
C ASN A 193 5.70 -11.91 3.26
N GLN A 194 4.56 -12.17 2.64
CA GLN A 194 3.67 -11.12 2.13
C GLN A 194 2.75 -10.50 3.21
N ASN A 195 2.60 -11.15 4.39
CA ASN A 195 1.98 -10.52 5.56
C ASN A 195 3.00 -9.62 6.27
N ALA A 196 3.36 -8.53 5.64
CA ALA A 196 4.33 -7.56 6.17
C ALA A 196 4.23 -6.24 5.40
N HIS A 197 4.74 -5.14 5.98
CA HIS A 197 5.07 -3.95 5.19
C HIS A 197 6.19 -4.33 4.20
N PRO A 198 6.13 -3.95 2.92
CA PRO A 198 5.29 -2.93 2.27
C PRO A 198 4.03 -3.46 1.56
N PHE A 199 3.54 -4.68 1.82
CA PHE A 199 2.54 -5.35 0.99
C PHE A 199 1.09 -5.11 1.43
N THR A 200 0.85 -5.00 2.74
CA THR A 200 -0.47 -4.72 3.31
C THR A 200 -0.40 -3.85 4.56
N GLN A 201 -1.34 -2.91 4.65
CA GLN A 201 -1.55 -2.02 5.80
C GLN A 201 -2.12 -2.77 7.02
N LEU A 202 -2.79 -3.89 6.79
CA LEU A 202 -3.50 -4.65 7.82
C LEU A 202 -2.61 -5.62 8.63
N THR A 203 -1.32 -5.67 8.34
CA THR A 203 -0.37 -6.53 9.03
C THR A 203 0.00 -6.00 10.42
N TYR A 204 0.23 -6.93 11.36
CA TYR A 204 0.90 -6.63 12.63
C TYR A 204 2.36 -7.07 12.63
N VAL A 205 2.88 -7.51 11.48
CA VAL A 205 4.26 -7.98 11.36
C VAL A 205 5.16 -6.84 10.92
N ASP A 206 5.90 -6.28 11.87
CA ASP A 206 6.79 -5.14 11.66
C ASP A 206 8.11 -5.49 10.94
N LYS A 207 8.24 -6.70 10.44
CA LYS A 207 9.43 -7.12 9.70
C LYS A 207 9.35 -6.56 8.28
N GLY A 208 10.25 -5.65 7.97
CA GLY A 208 10.43 -5.18 6.61
C GLY A 208 10.69 -6.35 5.64
N ALA A 209 10.07 -6.30 4.47
CA ALA A 209 10.28 -7.29 3.43
C ALA A 209 11.78 -7.43 3.13
N ARG A 210 12.29 -8.64 3.22
CA ARG A 210 13.62 -9.10 2.79
C ARG A 210 14.86 -8.52 3.50
N ASN A 211 14.80 -7.38 4.19
CA ASN A 211 16.00 -6.72 4.75
C ASN A 211 16.16 -6.87 6.27
N GLY A 212 15.29 -7.64 6.93
CA GLY A 212 15.43 -7.94 8.37
C GLY A 212 15.23 -6.74 9.30
N TYR A 213 14.79 -5.61 8.79
CA TYR A 213 14.47 -4.46 9.61
C TYR A 213 13.17 -4.69 10.38
N VAL A 214 13.24 -4.45 11.66
CA VAL A 214 12.08 -4.45 12.56
C VAL A 214 11.98 -3.02 13.09
N PRO A 215 11.03 -2.19 12.62
CA PRO A 215 10.78 -0.91 13.24
C PRO A 215 10.48 -1.12 14.72
N THR A 216 10.95 -0.23 15.57
CA THR A 216 10.55 -0.21 16.98
C THR A 216 9.24 0.56 17.12
N PHE A 217 8.47 0.31 18.18
CA PHE A 217 7.25 1.08 18.50
C PHE A 217 7.45 2.60 18.63
N ALA A 218 8.69 3.06 18.69
CA ALA A 218 9.05 4.47 18.70
C ALA A 218 9.52 4.97 17.33
N ALA A 219 9.49 4.11 16.27
CA ALA A 219 9.97 4.50 14.95
C ALA A 219 9.02 5.51 14.29
N ASP A 220 9.61 6.55 13.74
CA ASP A 220 8.93 7.61 12.99
C ASP A 220 9.00 7.39 11.47
N HIS A 221 9.48 6.22 11.04
CA HIS A 221 9.68 5.85 9.63
C HIS A 221 9.66 4.32 9.44
N GLY A 222 9.62 3.86 8.19
CA GLY A 222 9.78 2.45 7.80
C GLY A 222 8.47 1.69 7.59
N PHE A 223 7.32 2.28 7.90
CA PHE A 223 6.00 1.71 7.73
C PHE A 223 5.36 2.11 6.40
N LEU A 224 4.20 1.56 6.08
CA LEU A 224 3.42 2.01 4.93
C LEU A 224 2.93 3.45 5.14
N GLN A 225 3.12 4.29 4.13
CA GLN A 225 2.55 5.64 4.09
C GLN A 225 1.16 5.65 3.46
N THR A 226 0.91 4.69 2.57
CA THR A 226 -0.32 4.51 1.81
C THR A 226 -0.73 3.04 1.85
N LEU A 227 -1.76 2.67 1.11
CA LEU A 227 -2.15 1.28 0.90
C LEU A 227 -0.99 0.46 0.32
N GLY A 228 -0.87 -0.80 0.72
CA GLY A 228 -0.04 -1.78 0.03
C GLY A 228 -0.72 -2.32 -1.22
N ALA A 229 0.02 -2.96 -2.11
CA ALA A 229 -0.53 -3.46 -3.37
C ALA A 229 -1.64 -4.51 -3.17
N LEU A 230 -1.56 -5.30 -2.11
CA LEU A 230 -2.60 -6.29 -1.78
C LEU A 230 -3.87 -5.62 -1.24
N ASP A 231 -3.74 -4.52 -0.48
CA ASP A 231 -4.89 -3.73 -0.02
C ASP A 231 -5.62 -3.09 -1.20
N ILE A 232 -4.86 -2.55 -2.17
CA ILE A 232 -5.40 -1.96 -3.41
C ILE A 232 -6.24 -3.01 -4.16
N ALA A 233 -5.70 -4.20 -4.38
CA ALA A 233 -6.43 -5.27 -5.05
C ALA A 233 -7.71 -5.69 -4.30
N ALA A 234 -7.66 -5.75 -2.97
CA ALA A 234 -8.83 -6.08 -2.15
C ALA A 234 -9.90 -4.97 -2.21
N LEU A 235 -9.52 -3.70 -2.16
CA LEU A 235 -10.44 -2.56 -2.31
C LEU A 235 -11.06 -2.50 -3.71
N GLN A 236 -10.27 -2.81 -4.74
CA GLN A 236 -10.77 -2.89 -6.11
C GLN A 236 -11.78 -4.03 -6.28
N TRP A 237 -11.57 -5.16 -5.62
CA TRP A 237 -12.56 -6.23 -5.57
C TRP A 237 -13.86 -5.77 -4.90
N LEU A 238 -13.78 -5.05 -3.80
CA LEU A 238 -14.96 -4.59 -3.05
C LEU A 238 -15.73 -3.49 -3.78
N TYR A 239 -15.06 -2.53 -4.42
CA TYR A 239 -15.66 -1.28 -4.88
C TYR A 239 -15.41 -0.96 -6.35
N GLY A 240 -14.75 -1.85 -7.09
CA GLY A 240 -14.31 -1.58 -8.47
C GLY A 240 -13.05 -0.73 -8.54
N ILE A 241 -12.52 -0.58 -9.74
CA ILE A 241 -11.27 0.15 -10.03
C ILE A 241 -11.58 1.63 -10.27
N ASN A 242 -10.70 2.53 -9.80
CA ASN A 242 -10.64 3.89 -10.31
C ASN A 242 -9.63 3.94 -11.48
N PRO A 243 -10.08 4.05 -12.74
CA PRO A 243 -9.18 4.03 -13.90
C PRO A 243 -8.60 5.39 -14.25
N ASN A 244 -8.78 6.42 -13.43
CA ASN A 244 -8.43 7.81 -13.75
C ASN A 244 -7.47 8.42 -12.72
N ALA A 245 -6.72 7.62 -11.98
CA ALA A 245 -5.74 8.12 -11.01
C ALA A 245 -4.36 8.26 -11.67
N SER A 246 -3.64 9.34 -11.38
CA SER A 246 -2.25 9.54 -11.83
C SER A 246 -2.07 9.25 -13.33
N SER A 247 -2.88 9.89 -14.18
CA SER A 247 -2.88 9.63 -15.62
C SER A 247 -1.92 10.53 -16.43
N GLY A 248 -1.02 11.22 -15.73
CA GLY A 248 -0.09 12.18 -16.30
C GLY A 248 1.27 11.60 -16.63
N ARG A 249 2.29 12.45 -16.54
CA ARG A 249 3.69 12.03 -16.58
C ARG A 249 4.28 12.20 -15.18
N ASP A 250 4.34 11.12 -14.44
CA ASP A 250 4.68 11.15 -13.03
C ASP A 250 6.12 10.73 -12.74
N VAL A 251 6.68 11.27 -11.67
CA VAL A 251 8.03 10.95 -11.23
C VAL A 251 8.01 10.55 -9.77
N TYR A 252 8.16 9.27 -9.54
CA TYR A 252 8.23 8.64 -8.22
C TYR A 252 9.66 8.64 -7.72
N ARG A 253 10.01 9.56 -6.82
CA ARG A 253 11.39 9.67 -6.29
C ARG A 253 11.59 8.74 -5.12
N LEU A 254 12.64 7.91 -5.18
CA LEU A 254 13.05 7.08 -4.06
C LEU A 254 13.42 7.94 -2.85
N PRO A 255 12.99 7.55 -1.64
CA PRO A 255 13.52 8.14 -0.42
C PRO A 255 15.00 7.74 -0.27
N LEU A 256 15.83 8.66 0.24
CA LEU A 256 17.29 8.48 0.33
C LEU A 256 17.82 8.52 1.77
N SER A 257 16.94 8.63 2.74
CA SER A 257 17.29 8.66 4.17
C SER A 257 16.15 8.15 5.01
N ASN A 258 16.48 7.67 6.20
CA ASN A 258 15.52 7.26 7.22
C ASN A 258 15.21 8.50 8.09
N THR A 259 14.28 9.31 7.65
CA THR A 259 13.78 10.47 8.37
C THR A 259 12.30 10.28 8.71
N GLU A 260 11.78 11.10 9.59
CA GLU A 260 10.34 11.11 9.89
C GLU A 260 9.51 11.12 8.61
N GLY A 261 8.56 10.21 8.54
CA GLY A 261 7.69 10.04 7.38
C GLY A 261 8.29 9.25 6.23
N THR A 262 9.54 8.80 6.26
CA THR A 262 10.05 7.84 5.27
C THR A 262 9.31 6.51 5.42
N GLY A 263 8.84 5.95 4.31
CA GLY A 263 8.09 4.69 4.35
C GLY A 263 7.81 4.12 2.97
N TRP A 264 6.97 3.10 2.95
CA TRP A 264 6.62 2.36 1.74
C TRP A 264 5.33 2.88 1.12
N ARG A 265 5.21 2.77 -0.19
CA ARG A 265 4.01 3.10 -0.96
C ARG A 265 3.80 2.07 -2.06
N ALA A 266 2.54 1.71 -2.32
CA ALA A 266 2.21 1.05 -3.58
C ALA A 266 1.79 2.12 -4.61
N ILE A 267 2.43 2.10 -5.78
CA ILE A 267 2.07 2.99 -6.89
C ILE A 267 0.81 2.42 -7.54
N TRP A 268 -0.20 3.28 -7.70
CA TRP A 268 -1.34 3.09 -8.56
C TRP A 268 -1.37 4.23 -9.57
N ASP A 269 -1.06 3.90 -10.82
CA ASP A 269 -0.91 4.85 -11.92
C ASP A 269 -1.63 4.29 -13.14
N THR A 270 -2.53 5.05 -13.72
CA THR A 270 -3.43 4.56 -14.77
C THR A 270 -3.10 5.09 -16.15
N GLY A 271 -1.96 5.72 -16.32
CA GLY A 271 -1.51 6.12 -17.64
C GLY A 271 -0.55 7.29 -17.63
N GLY A 272 0.16 7.39 -18.72
CA GLY A 272 1.20 8.38 -18.91
C GLY A 272 2.47 7.75 -19.45
N ILE A 273 3.59 8.35 -19.18
CA ILE A 273 4.94 7.78 -19.32
C ILE A 273 5.70 8.16 -18.07
N ASP A 274 5.87 7.20 -17.19
CA ASP A 274 6.20 7.43 -15.81
C ASP A 274 7.57 6.88 -15.43
N ARG A 275 8.09 7.33 -14.29
CA ARG A 275 9.45 6.98 -13.91
C ARG A 275 9.60 6.83 -12.40
N ILE A 276 10.30 5.77 -11.99
CA ILE A 276 10.92 5.71 -10.67
C ILE A 276 12.33 6.29 -10.76
N ASP A 277 12.61 7.27 -9.91
CA ASP A 277 13.82 8.11 -9.97
C ASP A 277 14.67 7.99 -8.71
N GLY A 278 15.81 7.30 -8.83
CA GLY A 278 16.89 7.23 -7.84
C GLY A 278 18.07 8.14 -8.13
N SER A 279 17.92 9.12 -9.04
CA SER A 279 19.03 9.90 -9.63
C SER A 279 19.87 10.69 -8.63
N LEU A 280 19.36 10.96 -7.43
CA LEU A 280 20.06 11.66 -6.35
C LEU A 280 20.72 10.71 -5.36
N ALA A 281 20.56 9.39 -5.51
CA ALA A 281 21.15 8.40 -4.61
C ALA A 281 22.68 8.36 -4.76
N GLU A 282 23.36 8.35 -3.63
CA GLU A 282 24.80 8.10 -3.52
C GLU A 282 25.12 6.62 -3.16
N MET A 283 24.12 5.89 -2.63
CA MET A 283 24.13 4.46 -2.35
C MET A 283 23.47 3.67 -3.48
N PRO A 284 23.72 2.36 -3.59
CA PRO A 284 23.05 1.50 -4.55
C PRO A 284 21.52 1.57 -4.43
N VAL A 285 20.84 1.57 -5.57
CA VAL A 285 19.37 1.44 -5.62
C VAL A 285 18.98 0.16 -6.35
N THR A 286 17.88 -0.42 -5.90
CA THR A 286 17.14 -1.41 -6.70
C THR A 286 15.85 -0.76 -7.15
N ILE A 287 15.61 -0.71 -8.46
CA ILE A 287 14.36 -0.28 -9.04
C ILE A 287 13.81 -1.43 -9.89
N ASP A 288 12.64 -1.91 -9.51
CA ASP A 288 11.94 -3.00 -10.19
C ASP A 288 10.59 -2.48 -10.70
N LEU A 289 10.42 -2.44 -12.02
CA LEU A 289 9.22 -1.89 -12.67
C LEU A 289 8.10 -2.94 -12.84
N ARG A 290 8.31 -4.16 -12.37
CA ARG A 290 7.31 -5.22 -12.46
C ARG A 290 6.22 -5.02 -11.42
N ASN A 291 5.00 -5.21 -11.84
CA ASN A 291 3.81 -5.10 -10.98
C ASN A 291 3.74 -6.26 -9.96
N ALA A 292 2.92 -6.05 -8.94
CA ALA A 292 2.38 -7.13 -8.13
C ALA A 292 1.76 -8.19 -9.03
N THR A 293 2.03 -9.47 -8.77
CA THR A 293 1.50 -10.54 -9.62
C THR A 293 0.12 -11.00 -9.17
N LEU A 294 -0.24 -10.75 -7.91
CA LEU A 294 -1.38 -11.36 -7.22
C LEU A 294 -1.43 -12.89 -7.38
N GLY A 295 -0.33 -13.47 -7.87
CA GLY A 295 -0.12 -14.88 -8.04
C GLY A 295 0.31 -15.58 -6.75
N GLN A 296 0.43 -16.91 -6.78
CA GLN A 296 0.95 -17.66 -5.64
C GLN A 296 2.49 -17.75 -5.71
N ASP A 297 3.14 -16.61 -5.74
CA ASP A 297 4.59 -16.46 -5.81
C ASP A 297 5.09 -15.35 -4.85
N ASP A 298 6.39 -15.15 -4.81
CA ASP A 298 7.04 -14.18 -3.92
C ASP A 298 6.87 -12.72 -4.36
N ALA A 299 6.21 -12.49 -5.47
CA ALA A 299 5.90 -11.19 -6.03
C ALA A 299 4.42 -10.81 -5.93
N ALA A 300 3.61 -11.59 -5.21
CA ALA A 300 2.17 -11.36 -5.09
C ALA A 300 1.82 -9.91 -4.72
N GLY A 301 2.54 -9.30 -3.78
CA GLY A 301 2.37 -7.90 -3.37
C GLY A 301 3.29 -6.90 -4.08
N GLY A 302 3.99 -7.33 -5.13
CA GLY A 302 4.92 -6.51 -5.91
C GLY A 302 6.37 -6.65 -5.49
N TYR A 303 7.24 -6.08 -6.30
CA TYR A 303 8.68 -6.08 -6.09
C TYR A 303 9.11 -4.74 -5.48
N PRO A 304 9.75 -4.73 -4.29
CA PRO A 304 10.16 -3.48 -3.66
C PRO A 304 11.30 -2.79 -4.41
N SER A 305 11.08 -1.51 -4.71
CA SER A 305 12.09 -0.58 -5.21
C SER A 305 12.55 0.34 -4.07
N SER A 306 13.86 0.39 -3.78
CA SER A 306 14.41 1.17 -2.65
C SER A 306 15.88 1.52 -2.84
N ALA A 307 16.37 2.47 -2.06
CA ALA A 307 17.80 2.71 -1.85
C ALA A 307 18.34 1.81 -0.73
N GLU A 308 19.60 1.37 -0.83
CA GLU A 308 20.24 0.50 0.15
C GLU A 308 20.27 1.16 1.54
N GLY A 309 19.82 0.43 2.57
CA GLY A 309 19.75 0.92 3.95
C GLY A 309 18.63 1.90 4.26
N VAL A 310 17.75 2.22 3.28
CA VAL A 310 16.57 3.05 3.48
C VAL A 310 15.33 2.18 3.65
N PHE A 311 14.54 2.44 4.70
CA PHE A 311 13.33 1.71 5.06
C PHE A 311 12.08 2.35 4.44
N GLY A 312 12.06 2.41 3.14
CA GLY A 312 10.99 2.99 2.36
C GLY A 312 11.27 2.89 0.87
N GLY A 313 10.23 3.08 0.09
CA GLY A 313 10.30 2.96 -1.36
C GLY A 313 8.95 2.63 -1.97
N PHE A 314 8.97 1.89 -3.08
CA PHE A 314 7.78 1.62 -3.85
C PHE A 314 7.62 0.13 -4.17
N THR A 315 6.36 -0.33 -4.17
CA THR A 315 5.89 -1.45 -4.99
C THR A 315 4.97 -0.90 -6.08
N ILE A 316 4.67 -1.68 -7.11
CA ILE A 316 3.73 -1.27 -8.17
C ILE A 316 2.53 -2.21 -8.07
N ALA A 317 1.34 -1.63 -7.88
CA ALA A 317 0.12 -2.40 -7.79
C ALA A 317 -0.27 -3.02 -9.15
N HIS A 318 -1.11 -4.03 -9.10
CA HIS A 318 -1.77 -4.60 -10.26
C HIS A 318 -3.27 -4.32 -10.17
N ASP A 319 -3.92 -4.05 -11.30
CA ASP A 319 -5.36 -3.90 -11.34
C ASP A 319 -6.08 -5.24 -11.13
N TRP A 320 -7.08 -5.23 -10.26
CA TRP A 320 -7.97 -6.37 -10.09
C TRP A 320 -9.28 -6.14 -10.85
N ASN A 321 -9.39 -6.72 -12.04
CA ASN A 321 -10.61 -6.64 -12.86
C ASN A 321 -11.46 -7.92 -12.85
N GLY A 322 -11.10 -8.89 -11.99
CA GLY A 322 -11.80 -10.18 -11.91
C GLY A 322 -11.44 -11.19 -13.00
N VAL A 323 -10.49 -10.87 -13.87
CA VAL A 323 -10.00 -11.74 -14.95
C VAL A 323 -8.61 -12.28 -14.57
N ASP A 324 -8.28 -13.45 -15.10
CA ASP A 324 -6.97 -14.09 -14.90
C ASP A 324 -5.84 -13.14 -15.34
N LEU A 325 -4.94 -12.86 -14.42
CA LEU A 325 -3.89 -11.85 -14.51
C LEU A 325 -2.77 -12.18 -15.50
N THR A 326 -2.82 -13.35 -16.14
CA THR A 326 -1.76 -13.84 -17.02
C THR A 326 -1.76 -13.17 -18.40
N GLU A 327 -2.79 -12.41 -18.79
CA GLU A 327 -2.94 -11.88 -20.16
C GLU A 327 -3.25 -10.37 -20.27
N SER A 328 -3.50 -9.64 -19.19
CA SER A 328 -3.71 -8.20 -19.30
C SER A 328 -2.42 -7.41 -19.03
N ALA A 329 -2.03 -6.58 -19.99
CA ALA A 329 -1.20 -5.42 -19.68
C ALA A 329 -2.03 -4.58 -18.70
N GLY A 330 -1.72 -4.65 -17.40
CA GLY A 330 -2.45 -3.94 -16.35
C GLY A 330 -2.55 -2.45 -16.65
N LEU A 331 -3.54 -1.78 -16.07
CA LEU A 331 -3.67 -0.33 -16.19
C LEU A 331 -2.44 0.39 -15.60
N CYS A 332 -1.86 -0.17 -14.52
CA CYS A 332 -0.74 0.44 -13.82
C CYS A 332 0.59 -0.02 -14.44
N ILE A 333 1.21 0.83 -15.23
CA ILE A 333 2.50 0.55 -15.89
C ILE A 333 3.45 1.72 -15.64
N ILE A 334 4.66 1.43 -15.20
CA ILE A 334 5.75 2.41 -15.10
C ILE A 334 6.83 2.03 -16.11
N GLU A 335 7.16 2.94 -17.04
CA GLU A 335 8.04 2.61 -18.17
C GLU A 335 9.50 2.87 -17.90
N HIS A 336 9.84 3.79 -16.99
CA HIS A 336 11.21 4.28 -16.87
C HIS A 336 11.79 4.11 -15.47
N ALA A 337 13.10 3.81 -15.44
CA ALA A 337 13.90 3.82 -14.22
C ALA A 337 15.18 4.62 -14.40
N THR A 338 15.56 5.35 -13.36
CA THR A 338 16.84 6.07 -13.33
C THR A 338 17.56 5.76 -12.01
N GLY A 339 18.74 5.17 -12.09
CA GLY A 339 19.63 4.87 -10.98
C GLY A 339 20.40 6.07 -10.47
N GLY A 340 21.29 5.86 -9.50
CA GLY A 340 22.05 6.86 -8.77
C GLY A 340 23.48 7.07 -9.24
N ARG A 341 24.39 7.08 -8.27
CA ARG A 341 25.85 7.22 -8.50
C ARG A 341 26.64 5.96 -8.11
N ALA A 342 26.03 5.02 -7.47
CA ALA A 342 26.60 3.71 -7.11
C ALA A 342 26.17 2.63 -8.11
N GLY A 343 26.62 1.40 -7.93
CA GLY A 343 26.22 0.29 -8.77
C GLY A 343 24.77 -0.11 -8.49
N ASP A 344 23.89 0.07 -9.45
CA ASP A 344 22.45 -0.05 -9.33
C ASP A 344 21.91 -1.32 -9.99
N ARG A 345 20.71 -1.72 -9.57
CA ARG A 345 19.95 -2.81 -10.19
C ARG A 345 18.63 -2.27 -10.72
N LEU A 346 18.48 -2.22 -12.05
CA LEU A 346 17.28 -1.73 -12.71
C LEU A 346 16.60 -2.86 -13.48
N ILE A 347 15.33 -3.11 -13.22
CA ILE A 347 14.56 -4.20 -13.83
C ILE A 347 13.35 -3.59 -14.52
N GLY A 348 13.22 -3.84 -15.81
CA GLY A 348 12.07 -3.48 -16.64
C GLY A 348 10.90 -4.47 -16.49
N ASN A 349 9.83 -4.15 -17.19
CA ASN A 349 8.61 -4.92 -17.25
C ASN A 349 8.26 -5.29 -18.71
N GLN A 350 6.99 -5.57 -19.01
CA GLN A 350 6.51 -5.92 -20.35
C GLN A 350 6.36 -4.71 -21.31
N ALA A 351 6.47 -3.48 -20.82
CA ALA A 351 6.39 -2.27 -21.63
C ALA A 351 7.73 -1.97 -22.33
N SER A 352 7.73 -0.96 -23.19
CA SER A 352 8.99 -0.42 -23.74
C SER A 352 9.68 0.43 -22.71
N ASN A 353 10.71 -0.11 -22.08
CA ASN A 353 11.38 0.52 -20.95
C ASN A 353 12.57 1.41 -21.36
N ARG A 354 12.79 2.45 -20.57
CA ARG A 354 14.03 3.21 -20.59
C ARG A 354 14.70 3.15 -19.23
N LEU A 355 15.74 2.31 -19.14
CA LEU A 355 16.53 2.14 -17.93
C LEU A 355 17.85 2.89 -18.06
N ARG A 356 18.19 3.70 -17.06
CA ARG A 356 19.41 4.51 -17.02
C ARG A 356 20.16 4.26 -15.72
N GLY A 357 21.29 3.55 -15.77
CA GLY A 357 22.16 3.29 -14.61
C GLY A 357 22.82 4.57 -14.10
N ARG A 358 23.48 5.30 -14.90
CA ARG A 358 24.25 6.56 -14.68
C ARG A 358 25.70 6.28 -14.31
N ARG A 359 26.16 6.47 -13.06
CA ARG A 359 27.51 6.16 -12.60
C ARG A 359 27.45 4.91 -11.75
N GLY A 360 28.51 4.11 -11.79
CA GLY A 360 28.61 2.87 -11.02
C GLY A 360 28.60 1.65 -11.93
N ASP A 361 28.87 0.50 -11.35
CA ASP A 361 28.81 -0.78 -12.05
C ASP A 361 27.37 -1.31 -11.99
N ASP A 362 26.59 -1.00 -13.02
CA ASP A 362 25.14 -1.17 -13.02
C ASP A 362 24.71 -2.50 -13.64
N VAL A 363 23.57 -3.03 -13.20
CA VAL A 363 22.92 -4.22 -13.76
C VAL A 363 21.53 -3.84 -14.26
N LEU A 364 21.32 -3.90 -15.57
CA LEU A 364 20.11 -3.51 -16.25
C LEU A 364 19.46 -4.73 -16.93
N TYR A 365 18.20 -5.02 -16.54
CA TYR A 365 17.36 -6.07 -17.15
C TYR A 365 16.25 -5.38 -17.94
N GLY A 366 16.16 -5.66 -19.25
CA GLY A 366 15.15 -5.04 -20.12
C GLY A 366 13.71 -5.35 -19.71
N GLY A 367 13.47 -6.58 -19.26
CA GLY A 367 12.13 -7.08 -18.98
C GLY A 367 11.63 -7.99 -20.09
N LEU A 368 10.37 -8.36 -20.01
CA LEU A 368 9.70 -9.24 -20.97
C LEU A 368 8.92 -8.40 -22.00
N GLY A 369 9.36 -8.40 -23.24
CA GLY A 369 8.66 -7.69 -24.32
C GLY A 369 9.13 -6.24 -24.54
N GLY A 370 8.39 -5.50 -25.35
CA GLY A 370 8.69 -4.09 -25.61
C GLY A 370 9.90 -3.81 -26.52
N LYS A 371 10.26 -2.53 -26.57
CA LYS A 371 11.45 -1.99 -27.26
C LYS A 371 12.30 -1.22 -26.26
N ASP A 372 13.21 -1.91 -25.63
CA ASP A 372 13.92 -1.36 -24.48
C ASP A 372 15.12 -0.50 -24.86
N ARG A 373 15.40 0.49 -24.03
CA ARG A 373 16.59 1.29 -24.12
C ARG A 373 17.36 1.25 -22.80
N LEU A 374 18.42 0.47 -22.80
CA LEU A 374 19.30 0.27 -21.65
C LEU A 374 20.53 1.16 -21.79
N ILE A 375 20.76 2.04 -20.81
CA ILE A 375 21.85 3.01 -20.80
C ILE A 375 22.61 2.80 -19.49
N GLY A 376 23.76 2.14 -19.54
CA GLY A 376 24.62 2.00 -18.37
C GLY A 376 25.15 3.35 -17.91
N GLY A 377 26.22 3.79 -18.46
CA GLY A 377 26.88 5.06 -18.13
C GLY A 377 28.37 4.84 -17.93
N PRO A 378 29.04 5.64 -17.10
CA PRO A 378 30.41 5.35 -16.67
C PRO A 378 30.45 4.26 -15.62
N GLY A 379 31.08 3.11 -15.94
CA GLY A 379 31.23 1.95 -15.06
C GLY A 379 31.34 0.65 -15.81
N ARG A 380 31.37 -0.45 -15.09
CA ARG A 380 31.32 -1.81 -15.66
C ARG A 380 29.90 -2.32 -15.65
N ASP A 381 29.15 -2.00 -16.70
CA ASP A 381 27.74 -2.28 -16.74
C ASP A 381 27.44 -3.67 -17.29
N GLN A 382 26.39 -4.30 -16.74
CA GLN A 382 25.85 -5.56 -17.21
C GLN A 382 24.44 -5.33 -17.77
N PHE A 383 24.19 -5.88 -18.95
CA PHE A 383 22.92 -5.75 -19.63
C PHE A 383 22.32 -7.14 -19.87
N TRP A 384 21.09 -7.32 -19.46
CA TRP A 384 20.35 -8.55 -19.67
C TRP A 384 19.14 -8.25 -20.55
N VAL A 385 19.09 -8.89 -21.70
CA VAL A 385 18.03 -8.70 -22.68
C VAL A 385 17.34 -10.03 -22.96
N GLU A 386 16.05 -9.96 -23.21
CA GLU A 386 15.28 -11.15 -23.56
C GLU A 386 15.63 -11.62 -25.00
N ALA A 387 15.67 -12.93 -25.18
CA ALA A 387 16.02 -13.56 -26.45
C ALA A 387 14.79 -14.07 -27.23
N GLU A 388 13.60 -13.54 -26.96
CA GLU A 388 12.37 -13.94 -27.64
C GLU A 388 12.08 -13.11 -28.92
N SER A 389 11.34 -13.71 -29.86
CA SER A 389 11.02 -13.05 -31.12
C SER A 389 10.06 -11.88 -30.90
N GLY A 390 10.44 -10.71 -31.40
CA GLY A 390 9.62 -9.49 -31.30
C GLY A 390 10.08 -8.48 -30.26
N SER A 391 10.89 -8.90 -29.30
CA SER A 391 11.55 -8.01 -28.34
C SER A 391 12.93 -7.59 -28.84
N PHE A 392 13.32 -6.36 -28.60
CA PHE A 392 14.70 -5.94 -28.82
C PHE A 392 15.11 -4.84 -27.83
N ALA A 393 16.39 -4.81 -27.48
CA ALA A 393 16.95 -3.78 -26.65
C ALA A 393 18.06 -3.00 -27.36
N ILE A 394 18.04 -1.68 -27.21
CA ILE A 394 19.16 -0.82 -27.62
C ILE A 394 20.03 -0.58 -26.40
N VAL A 395 21.22 -1.18 -26.40
CA VAL A 395 22.21 -1.02 -25.32
C VAL A 395 23.14 0.14 -25.65
N ARG A 396 23.39 1.01 -24.68
CA ARG A 396 24.33 2.14 -24.78
C ARG A 396 25.21 2.23 -23.52
N GLY A 397 26.44 2.68 -23.71
CA GLY A 397 27.41 2.78 -22.59
C GLY A 397 28.21 1.51 -22.36
N LEU A 398 28.08 0.51 -23.24
CA LEU A 398 28.93 -0.67 -23.19
C LEU A 398 30.40 -0.26 -23.44
N GLN A 399 31.25 -0.38 -22.43
CA GLN A 399 32.65 -0.07 -22.57
C GLN A 399 33.42 -1.29 -23.06
N PRO A 400 34.23 -1.19 -24.13
CA PRO A 400 35.02 -2.31 -24.64
C PRO A 400 35.89 -2.93 -23.54
N GLY A 401 35.73 -4.23 -23.30
CA GLY A 401 36.47 -5.00 -22.32
C GLY A 401 36.09 -4.83 -20.86
N LEU A 402 35.07 -3.99 -20.56
CA LEU A 402 34.60 -3.76 -19.19
C LEU A 402 33.13 -4.12 -18.97
N GLY A 403 32.28 -3.98 -19.98
CA GLY A 403 30.87 -4.30 -19.87
C GLY A 403 30.51 -5.67 -20.44
N GLN A 404 29.38 -6.23 -20.02
CA GLN A 404 28.87 -7.51 -20.48
C GLN A 404 27.42 -7.39 -20.96
N VAL A 405 27.08 -8.13 -22.01
CA VAL A 405 25.70 -8.34 -22.45
C VAL A 405 25.35 -9.81 -22.32
N GLY A 406 24.37 -10.11 -21.49
CA GLY A 406 23.80 -11.45 -21.33
C GLY A 406 22.46 -11.57 -22.02
N PHE A 407 22.13 -12.79 -22.42
CA PHE A 407 20.80 -13.12 -22.93
C PHE A 407 20.16 -14.11 -21.99
N TRP A 408 18.88 -13.94 -21.73
CA TRP A 408 18.08 -14.89 -20.95
C TRP A 408 16.90 -15.36 -21.81
N VAL A 409 16.49 -16.59 -21.58
CA VAL A 409 15.32 -17.19 -22.22
C VAL A 409 14.40 -17.60 -21.08
N THR A 410 13.19 -17.14 -21.09
CA THR A 410 12.14 -17.66 -20.21
C THR A 410 11.85 -19.11 -20.63
N ARG A 411 11.92 -20.04 -19.69
CA ARG A 411 11.54 -21.44 -19.90
C ARG A 411 10.09 -21.66 -19.52
#